data_114ceeac3cbe896dda2f05a14ccf1ed4
#
_entry.id   114ceeac3cbe896dda2f05a14ccf1ed4
#
_cell.length_a   1.000
_cell.length_b   1.000
_cell.length_c   1.000
_cell.angle_alpha   90.00
_cell.angle_beta   90.00
_cell.angle_gamma   90.00
#
_symmetry.space_group_name_H-M   'P 1'
#
loop_
_entity.id
_entity.type
_entity.pdbx_description
1 polymer ?
#
loop_
_entity_poly.entity_id
_entity_poly.type
_entity_poly.pdbx_seq_one_letter_code
_entity_poly.pdbx_strand_id
1 'polypeptide(L)'
;MMAERPPKHLRRRGCELWRLITSNFSLEPYHIPILRTLCETADRLEACRSRLTKEGLTIRDRWNKLKPHPLVSAELAYREQLTKIYNTLGLDEGEIAAKTVIPRPGGLRAIPGGKGT
;
A
#
# COMPACT_ATOMS: atom_id res chain seq x y z
N MET A 1 24.24 0.61 3.72
CA MET A 1 23.22 0.95 4.73
C MET A 1 22.19 -0.14 4.80
N MET A 2 21.91 -0.60 5.98
CA MET A 2 20.94 -1.68 6.14
C MET A 2 19.52 -1.14 6.01
N ALA A 3 18.68 -1.86 5.28
CA ALA A 3 17.27 -1.53 5.21
C ALA A 3 16.63 -1.67 6.59
N GLU A 4 15.73 -0.77 6.93
CA GLU A 4 15.02 -0.87 8.19
C GLU A 4 14.06 -2.05 8.17
N ARG A 5 13.88 -2.63 9.34
CA ARG A 5 12.92 -3.73 9.49
C ARG A 5 11.49 -3.19 9.42
N PRO A 6 10.57 -3.95 8.84
CA PRO A 6 9.16 -3.53 8.84
C PRO A 6 8.65 -3.39 10.28
N PRO A 7 7.78 -2.41 10.54
CA PRO A 7 7.10 -2.33 11.83
C PRO A 7 6.36 -3.64 12.15
N LYS A 8 6.36 -4.02 13.42
CA LYS A 8 5.79 -5.30 13.84
C LYS A 8 4.29 -5.42 13.57
N HIS A 9 3.58 -4.31 13.55
CA HIS A 9 2.13 -4.32 13.35
C HIS A 9 1.72 -4.52 11.89
N LEU A 10 2.66 -4.43 10.95
CA LEU A 10 2.34 -4.62 9.54
C LEU A 10 2.02 -6.08 9.25
N ARG A 11 1.03 -6.28 8.40
CA ARG A 11 0.63 -7.60 7.95
C ARG A 11 1.42 -7.97 6.70
N ARG A 12 1.02 -9.07 6.06
CA ARG A 12 1.76 -9.62 4.92
C ARG A 12 1.97 -8.60 3.80
N ARG A 13 0.91 -7.94 3.35
CA ARG A 13 1.01 -7.00 2.24
C ARG A 13 1.88 -5.80 2.59
N GLY A 14 1.69 -5.24 3.77
CA GLY A 14 2.49 -4.12 4.25
C GLY A 14 3.97 -4.49 4.37
N CYS A 15 4.27 -5.67 4.88
CA CYS A 15 5.65 -6.13 4.98
C CYS A 15 6.29 -6.34 3.61
N GLU A 16 5.57 -6.94 2.67
CA GLU A 16 6.07 -7.12 1.30
C GLU A 16 6.42 -5.78 0.67
N LEU A 17 5.51 -4.82 0.79
CA LEU A 17 5.69 -3.49 0.23
C LEU A 17 6.87 -2.76 0.90
N TRP A 18 6.97 -2.85 2.22
CA TRP A 18 8.08 -2.26 2.97
C TRP A 18 9.41 -2.80 2.47
N ARG A 19 9.53 -4.12 2.37
CA ARG A 19 10.77 -4.75 1.92
C ARG A 19 11.11 -4.39 0.48
N LEU A 20 10.10 -4.38 -0.38
CA LEU A 20 10.31 -4.02 -1.79
C LEU A 20 10.88 -2.60 -1.91
N ILE A 21 10.28 -1.65 -1.22
CA ILE A 21 10.69 -0.25 -1.32
C ILE A 21 12.04 -0.02 -0.64
N THR A 22 12.25 -0.54 0.57
CA THR A 22 13.50 -0.33 1.27
C THR A 22 14.68 -1.06 0.61
N SER A 23 14.42 -2.13 -0.14
CA SER A 23 15.47 -2.85 -0.84
C SER A 23 15.89 -2.19 -2.15
N ASN A 24 15.02 -1.36 -2.74
CA ASN A 24 15.26 -0.82 -4.07
C ASN A 24 15.46 0.70 -4.11
N PHE A 25 15.13 1.39 -3.03
CA PHE A 25 15.21 2.86 -2.99
C PHE A 25 15.96 3.33 -1.76
N SER A 26 16.70 4.41 -1.93
CA SER A 26 17.37 5.10 -0.83
C SER A 26 16.36 6.03 -0.16
N LEU A 27 16.19 5.87 1.14
CA LEU A 27 15.18 6.60 1.90
C LEU A 27 15.85 7.59 2.86
N GLU A 28 15.38 8.83 2.85
CA GLU A 28 15.74 9.79 3.86
C GLU A 28 14.90 9.57 5.11
N PRO A 29 15.34 10.05 6.29
CA PRO A 29 14.56 9.83 7.52
C PRO A 29 13.11 10.29 7.43
N TYR A 30 12.83 11.37 6.69
CA TYR A 30 11.46 11.87 6.55
C TYR A 30 10.58 10.98 5.67
N HIS A 31 11.18 10.08 4.88
CA HIS A 31 10.41 9.13 4.08
C HIS A 31 9.83 8.00 4.92
N ILE A 32 10.43 7.70 6.07
CA ILE A 32 10.03 6.53 6.86
C ILE A 32 8.59 6.62 7.37
N PRO A 33 8.14 7.74 7.95
CA PRO A 33 6.72 7.85 8.35
C PRO A 33 5.76 7.73 7.17
N ILE A 34 6.15 8.27 6.02
CA ILE A 34 5.33 8.20 4.81
C ILE A 34 5.23 6.74 4.33
N LEU A 35 6.35 6.04 4.32
CA LEU A 35 6.39 4.63 3.94
C LEU A 35 5.57 3.78 4.91
N ARG A 36 5.65 4.06 6.20
CA ARG A 36 4.83 3.36 7.19
C ARG A 36 3.35 3.52 6.90
N THR A 37 2.91 4.74 6.64
CA THR A 37 1.52 5.02 6.29
C THR A 37 1.10 4.30 5.02
N LEU A 38 1.97 4.26 4.02
CA LEU A 38 1.72 3.54 2.78
C LEU A 38 1.45 2.05 3.06
N CYS A 39 2.31 1.43 3.84
CA CYS A 39 2.21 0.00 4.15
C CYS A 39 0.98 -0.30 5.00
N GLU A 40 0.67 0.55 5.97
CA GLU A 40 -0.55 0.42 6.77
C GLU A 40 -1.81 0.53 5.92
N THR A 41 -1.82 1.48 5.01
CA THR A 41 -2.94 1.67 4.08
C THR A 41 -3.12 0.46 3.17
N ALA A 42 -2.01 -0.08 2.67
CA ALA A 42 -2.05 -1.29 1.85
C ALA A 42 -2.64 -2.48 2.61
N ASP A 43 -2.27 -2.64 3.88
CA ASP A 43 -2.84 -3.70 4.72
C ASP A 43 -4.33 -3.52 4.96
N ARG A 44 -4.76 -2.29 5.21
CA ARG A 44 -6.18 -1.98 5.42
C ARG A 44 -7.00 -2.23 4.16
N LEU A 45 -6.45 -1.85 3.00
CA LEU A 45 -7.09 -2.11 1.72
C LEU A 45 -7.26 -3.61 1.49
N GLU A 46 -6.23 -4.38 1.76
CA GLU A 46 -6.27 -5.84 1.61
C GLU A 46 -7.31 -6.46 2.55
N ALA A 47 -7.40 -5.98 3.78
CA ALA A 47 -8.40 -6.45 4.75
C ALA A 47 -9.82 -6.14 4.27
N CYS A 48 -10.05 -4.93 3.71
CA CYS A 48 -11.35 -4.58 3.14
C CYS A 48 -11.73 -5.50 2.00
N ARG A 49 -10.80 -5.73 1.08
CA ARG A 49 -11.02 -6.61 -0.07
C ARG A 49 -11.35 -8.04 0.35
N SER A 50 -10.62 -8.53 1.33
CA SER A 50 -10.85 -9.88 1.85
C SER A 50 -12.25 -10.03 2.44
N ARG A 51 -12.68 -9.05 3.23
CA ARG A 51 -14.02 -9.08 3.82
C ARG A 51 -15.12 -8.95 2.78
N LEU A 52 -14.93 -8.05 1.80
CA LEU A 52 -15.91 -7.90 0.73
C LEU A 52 -16.04 -9.15 -0.12
N THR A 53 -14.92 -9.85 -0.33
CA THR A 53 -14.94 -11.12 -1.05
C THR A 53 -15.78 -12.18 -0.31
N LYS A 54 -15.68 -12.20 1.02
CA LYS A 54 -16.43 -13.15 1.84
C LYS A 54 -17.89 -12.77 2.04
N GLU A 55 -18.15 -11.49 2.25
CA GLU A 55 -19.47 -11.00 2.67
C GLU A 55 -20.31 -10.46 1.52
N GLY A 56 -19.69 -10.17 0.37
CA GLY A 56 -20.36 -9.58 -0.77
C GLY A 56 -20.45 -8.07 -0.68
N LEU A 57 -20.86 -7.44 -1.77
CA LEU A 57 -20.88 -5.98 -1.90
C LEU A 57 -22.12 -5.34 -1.29
N THR A 58 -23.13 -6.14 -0.95
CA THR A 58 -24.37 -5.66 -0.36
C THR A 58 -24.65 -6.36 0.94
N ILE A 59 -25.35 -5.67 1.83
CA ILE A 59 -25.86 -6.26 3.08
C ILE A 59 -27.33 -5.91 3.20
N ARG A 60 -28.03 -6.60 4.11
CA ARG A 60 -29.41 -6.25 4.42
C ARG A 60 -29.44 -5.51 5.75
N ASP A 61 -30.24 -4.43 5.79
CA ASP A 61 -30.43 -3.68 7.02
C ASP A 61 -31.51 -4.37 7.89
N ARG A 62 -31.83 -3.75 9.01
CA ARG A 62 -32.82 -4.31 9.95
C ARG A 62 -34.24 -4.38 9.37
N TRP A 63 -34.49 -3.66 8.27
CA TRP A 63 -35.78 -3.75 7.56
C TRP A 63 -35.72 -4.68 6.37
N ASN A 64 -34.67 -5.51 6.29
CA ASN A 64 -34.44 -6.49 5.21
C ASN A 64 -34.27 -5.84 3.83
N LYS A 65 -33.83 -4.59 3.78
CA LYS A 65 -33.55 -3.90 2.52
C LYS A 65 -32.09 -4.02 2.18
N LEU A 66 -31.79 -4.21 0.89
CA LEU A 66 -30.41 -4.27 0.39
C LEU A 66 -29.81 -2.88 0.42
N LYS A 67 -28.57 -2.81 0.86
CA LYS A 67 -27.78 -1.59 0.81
C LYS A 67 -26.30 -1.95 0.60
N PRO A 68 -25.48 -0.99 0.13
CA PRO A 68 -24.05 -1.25 -0.05
C PRO A 68 -23.38 -1.64 1.27
N HIS A 69 -22.45 -2.59 1.19
CA HIS A 69 -21.63 -2.92 2.34
C HIS A 69 -20.81 -1.69 2.74
N PRO A 70 -20.72 -1.36 4.06
CA PRO A 70 -19.96 -0.17 4.49
C PRO A 70 -18.51 -0.15 4.03
N LEU A 71 -17.90 -1.32 3.84
CA LEU A 71 -16.51 -1.39 3.40
C LEU A 71 -16.31 -1.05 1.92
N VAL A 72 -17.37 -0.93 1.11
CA VAL A 72 -17.22 -0.52 -0.29
C VAL A 72 -16.65 0.90 -0.38
N SER A 73 -17.22 1.83 0.38
CA SER A 73 -16.69 3.20 0.40
C SER A 73 -15.33 3.28 1.09
N ALA A 74 -15.09 2.47 2.11
CA ALA A 74 -13.79 2.40 2.77
C ALA A 74 -12.71 1.89 1.82
N GLU A 75 -13.02 0.88 1.01
CA GLU A 75 -12.07 0.37 0.00
C GLU A 75 -11.68 1.48 -0.96
N LEU A 76 -12.65 2.23 -1.47
CA LEU A 76 -12.37 3.33 -2.39
C LEU A 76 -11.49 4.38 -1.74
N ALA A 77 -11.80 4.76 -0.48
CA ALA A 77 -11.02 5.74 0.23
C ALA A 77 -9.57 5.29 0.44
N TYR A 78 -9.35 4.04 0.81
CA TYR A 78 -7.99 3.51 0.98
C TYR A 78 -7.24 3.45 -0.34
N ARG A 79 -7.90 3.10 -1.44
CA ARG A 79 -7.27 3.11 -2.76
C ARG A 79 -6.83 4.52 -3.16
N GLU A 80 -7.65 5.52 -2.91
CA GLU A 80 -7.31 6.91 -3.19
C GLU A 80 -6.14 7.39 -2.33
N GLN A 81 -6.14 7.05 -1.04
CA GLN A 81 -5.03 7.36 -0.16
C GLN A 81 -3.73 6.71 -0.63
N LEU A 82 -3.81 5.44 -1.01
CA LEU A 82 -2.65 4.70 -1.48
C LEU A 82 -2.04 5.38 -2.70
N THR A 83 -2.87 5.76 -3.68
CA THR A 83 -2.41 6.46 -4.87
C THR A 83 -1.73 7.79 -4.52
N LYS A 84 -2.31 8.56 -3.61
CA LYS A 84 -1.72 9.83 -3.17
C LYS A 84 -0.37 9.63 -2.52
N ILE A 85 -0.21 8.61 -1.70
CA ILE A 85 1.05 8.34 -1.02
C ILE A 85 2.10 7.89 -2.04
N TYR A 86 1.75 7.05 -2.99
CA TYR A 86 2.67 6.68 -4.08
C TYR A 86 3.14 7.92 -4.83
N ASN A 87 2.22 8.82 -5.16
CA ASN A 87 2.57 10.06 -5.85
C ASN A 87 3.49 10.94 -5.00
N THR A 88 3.24 11.02 -3.70
CA THR A 88 4.08 11.78 -2.78
C THR A 88 5.51 11.25 -2.75
N LEU A 89 5.68 9.93 -2.81
CA LEU A 89 6.99 9.29 -2.85
C LEU A 89 7.60 9.27 -4.25
N GLY A 90 6.85 9.69 -5.27
CA GLY A 90 7.32 9.64 -6.65
C GLY A 90 7.41 8.23 -7.20
N LEU A 91 6.61 7.32 -6.69
CA LEU A 91 6.56 5.93 -7.13
C LEU A 91 5.39 5.69 -8.06
N ASP A 92 5.54 4.75 -8.99
CA ASP A 92 4.46 4.31 -9.86
C ASP A 92 3.84 3.04 -9.26
N GLU A 93 2.55 3.11 -8.97
CA GLU A 93 1.85 2.00 -8.33
C GLU A 93 1.89 0.73 -9.18
N GLY A 94 1.75 0.88 -10.49
CA GLY A 94 1.79 -0.28 -11.40
C GLY A 94 3.14 -0.95 -11.43
N GLU A 95 4.22 -0.16 -11.41
CA GLU A 95 5.58 -0.69 -11.37
C GLU A 95 5.83 -1.42 -10.05
N ILE A 96 5.38 -0.86 -8.94
CA ILE A 96 5.52 -1.49 -7.63
C ILE A 96 4.73 -2.80 -7.59
N ALA A 97 3.51 -2.81 -8.12
CA ALA A 97 2.69 -4.02 -8.17
C ALA A 97 3.34 -5.11 -9.03
N ALA A 98 4.00 -4.72 -10.12
CA ALA A 98 4.71 -5.64 -11.00
C ALA A 98 6.10 -5.99 -10.47
N LYS A 99 6.50 -5.42 -9.34
CA LYS A 99 7.84 -5.57 -8.75
C LYS A 99 8.95 -5.09 -9.69
N THR A 100 8.61 -4.11 -10.52
CA THR A 100 9.55 -3.47 -11.44
C THR A 100 9.94 -2.12 -10.86
N VAL A 101 11.24 -1.82 -10.84
CA VAL A 101 11.73 -0.56 -10.29
C VAL A 101 12.35 0.28 -11.40
N ILE A 102 11.70 1.39 -11.73
CA ILE A 102 12.18 2.32 -12.74
C ILE A 102 12.45 3.67 -12.05
N PRO A 103 13.71 4.13 -12.01
CA PRO A 103 14.04 5.43 -11.39
C PRO A 103 13.32 6.57 -12.11
N ARG A 104 12.83 7.53 -11.33
CA ARG A 104 12.14 8.70 -11.87
C ARG A 104 12.72 9.99 -11.28
N PRO A 105 12.81 11.05 -12.07
CA PRO A 105 13.21 12.35 -11.54
C PRO A 105 12.22 12.83 -10.47
N GLY A 106 12.73 13.34 -9.37
CA GLY A 106 11.90 13.86 -8.29
C GLY A 106 11.31 12.82 -7.36
N GLY A 107 11.46 11.52 -7.67
CA GLY A 107 10.99 10.45 -6.80
C GLY A 107 12.10 9.93 -5.89
N LEU A 108 11.84 8.80 -5.26
CA LEU A 108 12.86 8.12 -4.46
C LEU A 108 14.00 7.66 -5.35
N ARG A 109 15.22 7.78 -4.83
CA ARG A 109 16.38 7.31 -5.57
C ARG A 109 16.47 5.79 -5.51
N ALA A 110 16.65 5.17 -6.68
CA ALA A 110 16.92 3.75 -6.72
C ALA A 110 18.30 3.46 -6.14
N ILE A 111 18.40 2.35 -5.43
CA ILE A 111 19.68 1.87 -4.89
C ILE A 111 20.45 1.21 -6.03
N PRO A 112 21.71 1.63 -6.32
CA PRO A 112 22.50 0.95 -7.33
C PRO A 112 22.64 -0.54 -6.98
N GLY A 113 22.33 -1.41 -7.95
CA GLY A 113 22.38 -2.85 -7.74
C GLY A 113 21.24 -3.38 -6.87
N GLY A 114 20.20 -2.59 -6.63
CA GLY A 114 19.04 -3.03 -5.87
C GLY A 114 18.32 -4.21 -6.52
N LYS A 115 17.64 -4.99 -5.70
CA LYS A 115 16.91 -6.17 -6.18
C LYS A 115 15.55 -5.71 -6.70
N GLY A 116 15.52 -5.34 -7.97
CA GLY A 116 14.28 -4.92 -8.60
C GLY A 116 13.44 -6.10 -8.96
N THR A 117 12.61 -6.63 -8.79
CA THR A 117 11.76 -7.80 -9.09
C THR A 117 11.04 -8.34 -7.94
#